data_508055e64bc5a7169f43598cc8e8d935
#
_entry.id   508055e64bc5a7169f43598cc8e8d935
#
_cell.length_a   1.000
_cell.length_b   1.000
_cell.length_c   1.000
_cell.angle_alpha   90.00
_cell.angle_beta   90.00
_cell.angle_gamma   90.00
#
_symmetry.space_group_name_H-M   'P 1'
#
loop_
_entity.id
_entity.type
_entity.pdbx_description
1 polymer ?
#
loop_
_entity_poly.entity_id
_entity_poly.type
_entity_poly.pdbx_seq_one_letter_code
_entity_poly.pdbx_strand_id
1 'polypeptide(L)'
;MNGFEGENFYIPMNNRTGLVRDPFVYPQYYLADPWQFKFLAFYMFMLICFGFPINGLTLLVTMQHKKLRQPLNFILVNLAVAGMIMVLFGFTITITSAVNGYFYFGPVGCAIEGFMATLGGEVALWSLVVLAIERYIVVCKPMGSFKFSSGHALGGIALTWIMAASCAVPPLVGWSRYIPEGMQCSCGPDYYTLNPKYNNESYVIYMFVVHFIIPVTVIFFTYGRLVCTVKAAAAAQQDSASTQKAEKEVTRMVVLMVVGFLVAWTPYASVAAWIFFNKGAAFTAQFMAIPAFFSKSSALFNPIIYVLLNKQFRNCMLTTLFCGKNPMGDDESSTVSTSKTEVSSVSPA
;
A
#
# COMPACT_ATOMS: atom_id res chain seq x y z
N MET A 1 7.00 25.63 21.90
CA MET A 1 7.24 25.01 20.58
C MET A 1 8.05 26.00 19.75
N ASN A 2 9.07 25.52 19.03
CA ASN A 2 9.89 26.37 18.16
C ASN A 2 9.25 26.60 16.78
N GLY A 3 8.17 25.90 16.45
CA GLY A 3 7.43 26.06 15.20
C GLY A 3 6.28 27.06 15.30
N PHE A 4 5.71 27.37 14.15
CA PHE A 4 4.54 28.25 14.01
C PHE A 4 3.28 27.41 13.77
N GLU A 5 2.29 27.52 14.66
CA GLU A 5 0.98 26.89 14.55
C GLU A 5 -0.04 27.89 14.03
N GLY A 6 -0.59 27.61 12.85
CA GLY A 6 -1.76 28.28 12.30
C GLY A 6 -3.05 27.53 12.62
N GLU A 7 -4.19 28.03 12.11
CA GLU A 7 -5.49 27.42 12.36
C GLU A 7 -5.56 25.96 11.85
N ASN A 8 -5.04 25.70 10.64
CA ASN A 8 -5.12 24.42 9.94
C ASN A 8 -3.76 23.90 9.47
N PHE A 9 -2.66 24.39 10.02
CA PHE A 9 -1.32 24.01 9.62
C PHE A 9 -0.29 24.20 10.73
N TYR A 10 0.83 23.53 10.61
CA TYR A 10 2.00 23.70 11.46
C TYR A 10 3.27 23.74 10.60
N ILE A 11 4.10 24.78 10.81
CA ILE A 11 5.39 24.92 10.14
C ILE A 11 6.49 24.85 11.19
N PRO A 12 7.46 23.91 11.06
CA PRO A 12 8.46 23.63 12.08
C PRO A 12 9.60 24.67 12.12
N MET A 13 9.27 25.94 11.89
CA MET A 13 10.20 27.07 12.01
C MET A 13 9.54 28.23 12.74
N ASN A 14 10.32 28.97 13.50
CA ASN A 14 9.82 30.14 14.20
C ASN A 14 9.58 31.29 13.24
N ASN A 15 8.44 31.95 13.37
CA ASN A 15 8.06 33.11 12.53
C ASN A 15 8.62 34.46 13.00
N ARG A 16 9.80 34.46 13.69
CA ARG A 16 10.46 35.71 14.14
C ARG A 16 10.77 36.67 12.99
N THR A 17 11.03 36.15 11.81
CA THR A 17 11.36 36.92 10.59
C THR A 17 10.12 37.34 9.78
N GLY A 18 8.93 36.92 10.18
CA GLY A 18 7.69 37.16 9.42
C GLY A 18 7.65 36.47 8.05
N LEU A 19 8.45 35.41 7.83
CA LEU A 19 8.51 34.70 6.55
C LEU A 19 7.45 33.64 6.40
N VAL A 20 6.85 33.13 7.48
CA VAL A 20 5.81 32.10 7.42
C VAL A 20 4.57 32.64 6.72
N ARG A 21 4.09 31.91 5.74
CA ARG A 21 2.86 32.21 4.99
C ARG A 21 1.89 31.04 5.08
N ASP A 22 0.61 31.34 5.02
CA ASP A 22 -0.45 30.33 4.98
C ASP A 22 -0.27 29.40 3.77
N PRO A 23 -0.09 28.08 3.98
CA PRO A 23 0.13 27.12 2.91
C PRO A 23 -1.08 26.86 2.02
N PHE A 24 -2.24 27.40 2.38
CA PHE A 24 -3.47 27.31 1.58
C PHE A 24 -3.70 28.52 0.68
N VAL A 25 -2.88 29.57 0.82
CA VAL A 25 -3.07 30.84 0.10
C VAL A 25 -1.82 31.24 -0.68
N TYR A 26 -0.64 31.01 -0.13
CA TYR A 26 0.62 31.52 -0.67
C TYR A 26 1.62 30.42 -1.01
N PRO A 27 2.39 30.56 -2.11
CA PRO A 27 3.52 29.67 -2.40
C PRO A 27 4.53 29.62 -1.25
N GLN A 28 5.06 28.43 -1.01
CA GLN A 28 5.91 28.13 0.14
C GLN A 28 7.41 28.15 -0.21
N TYR A 29 7.83 29.08 -1.07
CA TYR A 29 9.21 29.14 -1.58
C TYR A 29 10.24 29.61 -0.54
N TYR A 30 9.79 30.01 0.64
CA TYR A 30 10.67 30.24 1.79
C TYR A 30 11.08 28.95 2.52
N LEU A 31 10.40 27.83 2.26
CA LEU A 31 10.73 26.50 2.82
C LEU A 31 11.70 25.71 1.94
N ALA A 32 11.60 25.89 0.64
CA ALA A 32 12.43 25.21 -0.36
C ALA A 32 12.42 26.00 -1.68
N ASP A 33 13.48 25.84 -2.46
CA ASP A 33 13.59 26.52 -3.75
C ASP A 33 12.51 26.06 -4.74
N PRO A 34 12.04 26.92 -5.65
CA PRO A 34 11.00 26.60 -6.62
C PRO A 34 11.27 25.35 -7.47
N TRP A 35 12.54 25.05 -7.78
CA TRP A 35 12.90 23.85 -8.55
C TRP A 35 12.57 22.56 -7.80
N GLN A 36 12.62 22.56 -6.47
CA GLN A 36 12.26 21.39 -5.65
C GLN A 36 10.77 21.08 -5.74
N PHE A 37 9.92 22.12 -5.77
CA PHE A 37 8.48 21.94 -6.01
C PHE A 37 8.21 21.39 -7.41
N LYS A 38 8.92 21.88 -8.43
CA LYS A 38 8.84 21.34 -9.80
C LYS A 38 9.30 19.90 -9.88
N PHE A 39 10.34 19.54 -9.14
CA PHE A 39 10.81 18.16 -9.05
C PHE A 39 9.75 17.24 -8.41
N LEU A 40 9.11 17.68 -7.32
CA LEU A 40 8.01 16.93 -6.71
C LEU A 40 6.82 16.79 -7.66
N ALA A 41 6.48 17.83 -8.40
CA ALA A 41 5.44 17.77 -9.42
C ALA A 41 5.77 16.77 -10.53
N PHE A 42 7.01 16.76 -11.02
CA PHE A 42 7.48 15.78 -12.00
C PHE A 42 7.43 14.35 -11.45
N TYR A 43 7.88 14.15 -10.22
CA TYR A 43 7.79 12.85 -9.53
C TYR A 43 6.34 12.35 -9.45
N MET A 44 5.40 13.21 -9.03
CA MET A 44 3.98 12.86 -8.98
C MET A 44 3.40 12.58 -10.37
N PHE A 45 3.82 13.34 -11.39
CA PHE A 45 3.43 13.08 -12.77
C PHE A 45 3.84 11.66 -13.20
N MET A 46 5.08 11.26 -12.90
CA MET A 46 5.55 9.91 -13.20
C MET A 46 4.75 8.84 -12.45
N LEU A 47 4.44 9.07 -11.15
CA LEU A 47 3.61 8.14 -10.38
C LEU A 47 2.20 7.99 -10.96
N ILE A 48 1.60 9.07 -11.45
CA ILE A 48 0.28 9.03 -12.10
C ILE A 48 0.36 8.30 -13.45
N CYS A 49 1.35 8.64 -14.28
CA CYS A 49 1.52 8.05 -15.61
C CYS A 49 1.75 6.54 -15.57
N PHE A 50 2.43 6.03 -14.56
CA PHE A 50 2.64 4.59 -14.37
C PHE A 50 1.57 3.95 -13.48
N GLY A 51 1.16 4.64 -12.42
CA GLY A 51 0.24 4.11 -11.43
C GLY A 51 -1.17 3.91 -11.98
N PHE A 52 -1.68 4.85 -12.77
CA PHE A 52 -2.99 4.72 -13.39
C PHE A 52 -3.08 3.51 -14.34
N PRO A 53 -2.18 3.35 -15.34
CA PRO A 53 -2.25 2.22 -16.24
C PRO A 53 -2.04 0.88 -15.55
N ILE A 54 -1.06 0.75 -14.66
CA ILE A 54 -0.71 -0.56 -14.10
C ILE A 54 -1.76 -1.06 -13.11
N ASN A 55 -2.34 -0.19 -12.29
CA ASN A 55 -3.47 -0.55 -11.43
C ASN A 55 -4.73 -0.80 -12.26
N GLY A 56 -5.02 0.04 -13.25
CA GLY A 56 -6.15 -0.12 -14.16
C GLY A 56 -6.09 -1.39 -14.98
N LEU A 57 -4.93 -1.73 -15.51
CA LEU A 57 -4.71 -2.99 -16.23
C LEU A 57 -4.87 -4.21 -15.32
N THR A 58 -4.42 -4.15 -14.08
CA THR A 58 -4.63 -5.22 -13.11
C THR A 58 -6.12 -5.49 -12.91
N LEU A 59 -6.93 -4.46 -12.77
CA LEU A 59 -8.38 -4.58 -12.64
C LEU A 59 -9.03 -5.12 -13.92
N LEU A 60 -8.69 -4.53 -15.07
CA LEU A 60 -9.26 -4.91 -16.37
C LEU A 60 -8.95 -6.36 -16.73
N VAL A 61 -7.70 -6.77 -16.63
CA VAL A 61 -7.24 -8.13 -16.96
C VAL A 61 -7.89 -9.17 -16.06
N THR A 62 -8.02 -8.89 -14.76
CA THR A 62 -8.69 -9.80 -13.83
C THR A 62 -10.19 -9.92 -14.12
N MET A 63 -10.84 -8.85 -14.55
CA MET A 63 -12.25 -8.89 -14.97
C MET A 63 -12.45 -9.66 -16.25
N GLN A 64 -11.56 -9.55 -17.23
CA GLN A 64 -11.68 -10.21 -18.54
C GLN A 64 -11.35 -11.69 -18.48
N HIS A 65 -10.38 -12.10 -17.69
CA HIS A 65 -9.89 -13.48 -17.66
C HIS A 65 -10.41 -14.25 -16.45
N LYS A 66 -11.42 -15.11 -16.66
CA LYS A 66 -12.04 -15.91 -15.59
C LYS A 66 -11.05 -16.80 -14.83
N LYS A 67 -9.98 -17.28 -15.50
CA LYS A 67 -8.93 -18.11 -14.87
C LYS A 67 -8.15 -17.38 -13.77
N LEU A 68 -8.18 -16.06 -13.76
CA LEU A 68 -7.55 -15.25 -12.71
C LEU A 68 -8.45 -15.01 -11.49
N ARG A 69 -9.72 -15.43 -11.54
CA ARG A 69 -10.68 -15.21 -10.45
C ARG A 69 -10.54 -16.28 -9.37
N GLN A 70 -9.38 -16.31 -8.72
CA GLN A 70 -9.10 -17.19 -7.60
C GLN A 70 -9.07 -16.40 -6.28
N PRO A 71 -9.33 -17.04 -5.13
CA PRO A 71 -9.43 -16.34 -3.85
C PRO A 71 -8.23 -15.45 -3.52
N LEU A 72 -7.01 -15.94 -3.73
CA LEU A 72 -5.78 -15.16 -3.51
C LEU A 72 -5.72 -13.91 -4.39
N ASN A 73 -6.13 -14.04 -5.66
CA ASN A 73 -6.12 -12.93 -6.62
C ASN A 73 -7.13 -11.83 -6.27
N PHE A 74 -8.21 -12.14 -5.54
CA PHE A 74 -9.15 -11.11 -5.05
C PHE A 74 -8.47 -10.12 -4.11
N ILE A 75 -7.54 -10.59 -3.29
CA ILE A 75 -6.76 -9.71 -2.41
C ILE A 75 -5.79 -8.84 -3.23
N LEU A 76 -5.20 -9.40 -4.30
CA LEU A 76 -4.34 -8.65 -5.22
C LEU A 76 -5.13 -7.59 -6.01
N VAL A 77 -6.37 -7.89 -6.40
CA VAL A 77 -7.31 -6.91 -6.97
C VAL A 77 -7.64 -5.81 -5.96
N ASN A 78 -7.84 -6.16 -4.69
CA ASN A 78 -8.07 -5.20 -3.62
C ASN A 78 -6.92 -4.19 -3.49
N LEU A 79 -5.68 -4.65 -3.60
CA LEU A 79 -4.49 -3.78 -3.65
C LEU A 79 -4.52 -2.83 -4.85
N ALA A 80 -4.93 -3.30 -6.02
CA ALA A 80 -5.06 -2.46 -7.21
C ALA A 80 -6.18 -1.43 -7.09
N VAL A 81 -7.30 -1.77 -6.45
CA VAL A 81 -8.38 -0.81 -6.13
C VAL A 81 -7.86 0.30 -5.21
N ALA A 82 -7.16 -0.06 -4.15
CA ALA A 82 -6.55 0.92 -3.24
C ALA A 82 -5.55 1.82 -3.97
N GLY A 83 -4.68 1.26 -4.79
CA GLY A 83 -3.73 2.02 -5.62
C GLY A 83 -4.42 2.98 -6.58
N MET A 84 -5.52 2.55 -7.22
CA MET A 84 -6.28 3.39 -8.13
C MET A 84 -6.96 4.57 -7.40
N ILE A 85 -7.50 4.34 -6.21
CA ILE A 85 -8.09 5.40 -5.37
C ILE A 85 -7.02 6.43 -4.98
N MET A 86 -5.83 5.97 -4.59
CA MET A 86 -4.71 6.88 -4.29
C MET A 86 -4.33 7.73 -5.49
N VAL A 87 -4.21 7.13 -6.68
CA VAL A 87 -3.84 7.85 -7.91
C VAL A 87 -4.90 8.88 -8.30
N LEU A 88 -6.16 8.48 -8.34
CA LEU A 88 -7.25 9.35 -8.83
C LEU A 88 -7.61 10.49 -7.88
N PHE A 89 -7.65 10.21 -6.57
CA PHE A 89 -8.18 11.14 -5.57
C PHE A 89 -7.12 11.73 -4.64
N GLY A 90 -5.93 11.12 -4.56
CA GLY A 90 -4.81 11.62 -3.77
C GLY A 90 -3.76 12.32 -4.62
N PHE A 91 -3.15 11.62 -5.57
CA PHE A 91 -2.01 12.12 -6.36
C PHE A 91 -2.36 13.32 -7.25
N THR A 92 -3.59 13.40 -7.75
CA THR A 92 -4.08 14.55 -8.50
C THR A 92 -4.09 15.83 -7.67
N ILE A 93 -4.45 15.73 -6.40
CA ILE A 93 -4.39 16.86 -5.45
C ILE A 93 -2.94 17.22 -5.13
N THR A 94 -2.09 16.23 -4.90
CA THR A 94 -0.68 16.43 -4.57
C THR A 94 0.08 17.12 -5.72
N ILE A 95 -0.08 16.63 -6.96
CA ILE A 95 0.59 17.25 -8.11
C ILE A 95 0.15 18.69 -8.33
N THR A 96 -1.14 18.99 -8.18
CA THR A 96 -1.65 20.34 -8.32
C THR A 96 -1.04 21.27 -7.27
N SER A 97 -0.92 20.80 -6.03
CA SER A 97 -0.27 21.57 -4.96
C SER A 97 1.22 21.80 -5.23
N ALA A 98 1.93 20.77 -5.71
CA ALA A 98 3.36 20.90 -6.04
C ALA A 98 3.61 21.87 -7.22
N VAL A 99 2.76 21.84 -8.25
CA VAL A 99 2.87 22.77 -9.38
C VAL A 99 2.67 24.23 -8.95
N ASN A 100 1.72 24.47 -8.05
CA ASN A 100 1.42 25.83 -7.57
C ASN A 100 2.34 26.29 -6.43
N GLY A 101 3.09 25.38 -5.80
CA GLY A 101 3.93 25.68 -4.65
C GLY A 101 3.17 25.90 -3.34
N TYR A 102 1.87 25.69 -3.31
CA TYR A 102 1.00 25.78 -2.14
C TYR A 102 -0.21 24.84 -2.29
N PHE A 103 -0.93 24.61 -1.19
CA PHE A 103 -2.06 23.68 -1.19
C PHE A 103 -3.31 24.32 -1.79
N TYR A 104 -3.42 24.27 -3.11
CA TYR A 104 -4.42 24.98 -3.94
C TYR A 104 -5.87 24.69 -3.56
N PHE A 105 -6.20 23.46 -3.19
CA PHE A 105 -7.57 23.04 -2.84
C PHE A 105 -7.98 23.34 -1.39
N GLY A 106 -7.16 24.07 -0.65
CA GLY A 106 -7.46 24.47 0.71
C GLY A 106 -7.50 23.34 1.73
N PRO A 107 -8.00 23.60 2.95
CA PRO A 107 -8.04 22.60 4.03
C PRO A 107 -8.87 21.36 3.69
N VAL A 108 -9.95 21.50 2.92
CA VAL A 108 -10.77 20.35 2.49
C VAL A 108 -10.00 19.46 1.54
N GLY A 109 -9.30 20.03 0.56
CA GLY A 109 -8.43 19.26 -0.34
C GLY A 109 -7.30 18.56 0.41
N CYS A 110 -6.73 19.20 1.43
CA CYS A 110 -5.75 18.61 2.34
C CYS A 110 -6.32 17.39 3.07
N ALA A 111 -7.51 17.51 3.65
CA ALA A 111 -8.17 16.41 4.33
C ALA A 111 -8.44 15.23 3.38
N ILE A 112 -8.89 15.49 2.16
CA ILE A 112 -9.11 14.46 1.14
C ILE A 112 -7.79 13.77 0.77
N GLU A 113 -6.74 14.53 0.48
CA GLU A 113 -5.43 13.97 0.11
C GLU A 113 -4.84 13.12 1.23
N GLY A 114 -4.84 13.62 2.46
CA GLY A 114 -4.36 12.90 3.63
C GLY A 114 -5.18 11.65 3.92
N PHE A 115 -6.50 11.73 3.80
CA PHE A 115 -7.41 10.59 3.95
C PHE A 115 -7.14 9.51 2.90
N MET A 116 -7.02 9.87 1.62
CA MET A 116 -6.80 8.91 0.54
C MET A 116 -5.43 8.24 0.66
N ALA A 117 -4.39 8.98 1.03
CA ALA A 117 -3.07 8.42 1.28
C ALA A 117 -3.07 7.43 2.45
N THR A 118 -3.71 7.78 3.56
CA THR A 118 -3.82 6.91 4.74
C THR A 118 -4.67 5.69 4.44
N LEU A 119 -5.84 5.86 3.84
CA LEU A 119 -6.74 4.76 3.49
C LEU A 119 -6.06 3.76 2.55
N GLY A 120 -5.46 4.25 1.46
CA GLY A 120 -4.78 3.39 0.48
C GLY A 120 -3.57 2.65 1.08
N GLY A 121 -2.76 3.33 1.86
CA GLY A 121 -1.63 2.73 2.57
C GLY A 121 -2.06 1.65 3.57
N GLU A 122 -3.10 1.91 4.34
CA GLU A 122 -3.63 0.96 5.32
C GLU A 122 -4.33 -0.24 4.67
N VAL A 123 -5.10 -0.05 3.62
CA VAL A 123 -5.66 -1.18 2.83
C VAL A 123 -4.54 -2.06 2.30
N ALA A 124 -3.47 -1.47 1.80
CA ALA A 124 -2.31 -2.22 1.32
C ALA A 124 -1.65 -3.02 2.46
N LEU A 125 -1.39 -2.40 3.60
CA LEU A 125 -0.76 -3.07 4.75
C LEU A 125 -1.62 -4.24 5.25
N TRP A 126 -2.89 -4.02 5.51
CA TRP A 126 -3.80 -5.07 6.00
C TRP A 126 -4.04 -6.16 4.96
N SER A 127 -4.01 -5.84 3.67
CA SER A 127 -4.03 -6.86 2.60
C SER A 127 -2.80 -7.76 2.67
N LEU A 128 -1.62 -7.21 2.93
CA LEU A 128 -0.39 -7.99 3.13
C LEU A 128 -0.45 -8.85 4.40
N VAL A 129 -1.10 -8.37 5.45
CA VAL A 129 -1.37 -9.17 6.66
C VAL A 129 -2.25 -10.37 6.32
N VAL A 130 -3.35 -10.17 5.59
CA VAL A 130 -4.25 -11.25 5.16
C VAL A 130 -3.52 -12.27 4.29
N LEU A 131 -2.70 -11.81 3.33
CA LEU A 131 -1.86 -12.68 2.50
C LEU A 131 -0.84 -13.48 3.34
N ALA A 132 -0.21 -12.84 4.31
CA ALA A 132 0.74 -13.48 5.20
C ALA A 132 0.09 -14.59 6.04
N ILE A 133 -1.08 -14.33 6.60
CA ILE A 133 -1.85 -15.32 7.38
C ILE A 133 -2.30 -16.46 6.48
N GLU A 134 -2.78 -16.17 5.28
CA GLU A 134 -3.19 -17.19 4.31
C GLU A 134 -2.02 -18.12 3.97
N ARG A 135 -0.85 -17.57 3.63
CA ARG A 135 0.35 -18.36 3.36
C ARG A 135 0.79 -19.19 4.56
N TYR A 136 0.73 -18.64 5.75
CA TYR A 136 1.04 -19.36 6.99
C TYR A 136 0.13 -20.57 7.19
N ILE A 137 -1.18 -20.41 7.02
CA ILE A 137 -2.15 -21.50 7.18
C ILE A 137 -1.92 -22.59 6.13
N VAL A 138 -1.79 -22.20 4.86
CA VAL A 138 -1.64 -23.15 3.74
C VAL A 138 -0.34 -23.93 3.82
N VAL A 139 0.77 -23.31 4.18
CA VAL A 139 2.11 -23.93 4.15
C VAL A 139 2.49 -24.57 5.49
N CYS A 140 2.18 -23.93 6.61
CA CYS A 140 2.59 -24.39 7.93
C CYS A 140 1.61 -25.36 8.59
N LYS A 141 0.36 -25.44 8.10
CA LYS A 141 -0.69 -26.33 8.63
C LYS A 141 -1.39 -27.12 7.52
N PRO A 142 -0.65 -27.87 6.67
CA PRO A 142 -1.22 -28.54 5.51
C PRO A 142 -2.14 -29.71 5.86
N MET A 143 -2.10 -30.22 7.10
CA MET A 143 -2.88 -31.37 7.57
C MET A 143 -4.34 -31.02 7.94
N GLY A 144 -4.72 -29.74 7.88
CA GLY A 144 -6.11 -29.32 8.09
C GLY A 144 -6.94 -29.42 6.81
N SER A 145 -8.26 -29.66 6.95
CA SER A 145 -9.23 -29.55 5.85
C SER A 145 -9.44 -28.09 5.37
N PHE A 146 -8.64 -27.13 5.86
CA PHE A 146 -8.77 -25.73 5.54
C PHE A 146 -8.29 -25.43 4.11
N LYS A 147 -9.23 -24.95 3.28
CA LYS A 147 -8.92 -24.36 1.98
C LYS A 147 -9.32 -22.89 2.00
N PHE A 148 -8.43 -22.03 1.56
CA PHE A 148 -8.73 -20.61 1.42
C PHE A 148 -9.75 -20.41 0.29
N SER A 149 -11.00 -20.13 0.67
CA SER A 149 -12.13 -19.98 -0.25
C SER A 149 -12.38 -18.53 -0.63
N SER A 150 -13.24 -18.30 -1.62
CA SER A 150 -13.72 -16.96 -1.98
C SER A 150 -14.38 -16.25 -0.79
N GLY A 151 -15.10 -16.97 0.07
CA GLY A 151 -15.68 -16.42 1.29
C GLY A 151 -14.62 -15.90 2.27
N HIS A 152 -13.53 -16.63 2.46
CA HIS A 152 -12.40 -16.19 3.28
C HIS A 152 -11.71 -14.96 2.68
N ALA A 153 -11.54 -14.93 1.35
CA ALA A 153 -10.96 -13.77 0.66
C ALA A 153 -11.83 -12.52 0.83
N LEU A 154 -13.14 -12.64 0.64
CA LEU A 154 -14.08 -11.53 0.83
C LEU A 154 -14.12 -11.04 2.27
N GLY A 155 -14.11 -11.95 3.25
CA GLY A 155 -14.00 -11.61 4.67
C GLY A 155 -12.68 -10.88 4.98
N GLY A 156 -11.57 -11.34 4.42
CA GLY A 156 -10.27 -10.68 4.53
C GLY A 156 -10.26 -9.27 3.91
N ILE A 157 -10.86 -9.11 2.73
CA ILE A 157 -11.02 -7.80 2.08
C ILE A 157 -11.86 -6.87 2.95
N ALA A 158 -12.99 -7.32 3.46
CA ALA A 158 -13.82 -6.52 4.36
C ALA A 158 -13.02 -6.06 5.60
N LEU A 159 -12.23 -6.95 6.20
CA LEU A 159 -11.33 -6.62 7.29
C LEU A 159 -10.34 -5.51 6.92
N THR A 160 -9.72 -5.58 5.74
CA THR A 160 -8.76 -4.56 5.30
C THR A 160 -9.37 -3.17 5.22
N TRP A 161 -10.58 -3.05 4.70
CA TRP A 161 -11.29 -1.76 4.61
C TRP A 161 -11.78 -1.26 5.96
N ILE A 162 -12.27 -2.13 6.84
CA ILE A 162 -12.69 -1.77 8.20
C ILE A 162 -11.48 -1.24 8.98
N MET A 163 -10.35 -1.94 8.94
CA MET A 163 -9.14 -1.52 9.65
C MET A 163 -8.58 -0.23 9.06
N ALA A 164 -8.52 -0.12 7.73
CA ALA A 164 -8.07 1.09 7.07
C ALA A 164 -8.96 2.31 7.40
N ALA A 165 -10.27 2.14 7.39
CA ALA A 165 -11.22 3.18 7.78
C ALA A 165 -11.06 3.58 9.25
N SER A 166 -10.81 2.63 10.15
CA SER A 166 -10.59 2.92 11.57
C SER A 166 -9.34 3.78 11.82
N CYS A 167 -8.38 3.78 10.90
CA CYS A 167 -7.22 4.65 10.91
C CYS A 167 -7.47 5.99 10.20
N ALA A 168 -8.09 5.94 9.02
CA ALA A 168 -8.18 7.10 8.13
C ALA A 168 -9.34 8.06 8.46
N VAL A 169 -10.45 7.55 8.99
CA VAL A 169 -11.65 8.35 9.30
C VAL A 169 -11.48 9.27 10.53
N PRO A 170 -10.85 8.85 11.64
CA PRO A 170 -10.80 9.68 12.86
C PRO A 170 -10.29 11.11 12.63
N PRO A 171 -9.23 11.38 11.84
CA PRO A 171 -8.81 12.76 11.58
C PRO A 171 -9.81 13.60 10.79
N LEU A 172 -10.80 13.00 10.14
CA LEU A 172 -11.90 13.73 9.49
C LEU A 172 -12.99 14.17 10.46
N VAL A 173 -13.09 13.50 11.61
CA VAL A 173 -14.18 13.72 12.58
C VAL A 173 -13.70 14.25 13.94
N GLY A 174 -12.48 14.75 14.00
CA GLY A 174 -11.96 15.50 15.15
C GLY A 174 -11.05 14.73 16.09
N TRP A 175 -10.74 13.44 15.85
CA TRP A 175 -9.69 12.74 16.56
C TRP A 175 -8.40 12.80 15.72
N SER A 176 -7.52 13.72 16.05
CA SER A 176 -6.50 14.29 15.21
C SER A 176 -7.09 15.10 14.04
N ARG A 177 -6.28 15.48 13.11
CA ARG A 177 -6.63 16.21 11.88
C ARG A 177 -5.62 15.92 10.79
N TYR A 178 -6.00 16.11 9.53
CA TYR A 178 -5.04 16.14 8.41
C TYR A 178 -4.55 17.56 8.21
N ILE A 179 -3.23 17.73 8.21
CA ILE A 179 -2.56 19.01 7.96
C ILE A 179 -1.43 18.85 6.94
N PRO A 180 -1.05 19.95 6.26
CA PRO A 180 0.09 19.92 5.35
C PRO A 180 1.38 19.55 6.09
N GLU A 181 2.25 18.83 5.41
CA GLU A 181 3.52 18.35 5.95
C GLU A 181 4.69 18.64 4.99
N GLY A 182 5.88 18.75 5.53
CA GLY A 182 7.10 19.00 4.77
C GLY A 182 7.05 20.29 3.99
N MET A 183 7.10 20.20 2.66
CA MET A 183 7.01 21.36 1.76
C MET A 183 5.57 21.86 1.57
N GLN A 184 4.64 21.40 2.38
CA GLN A 184 3.24 21.82 2.43
C GLN A 184 2.43 21.47 1.16
N CYS A 185 2.85 20.46 0.41
CA CYS A 185 2.17 19.97 -0.79
C CYS A 185 1.50 18.60 -0.61
N SER A 186 1.66 17.99 0.55
CA SER A 186 1.10 16.71 0.94
C SER A 186 0.54 16.82 2.34
N CYS A 187 -0.51 16.07 2.66
CA CYS A 187 -1.14 16.10 3.98
C CYS A 187 -1.03 14.75 4.68
N GLY A 188 -0.94 14.81 5.98
CA GLY A 188 -0.92 13.66 6.87
C GLY A 188 -1.52 14.01 8.22
N PRO A 189 -1.64 13.01 9.11
CA PRO A 189 -2.08 13.24 10.48
C PRO A 189 -1.19 14.26 11.20
N ASP A 190 -1.75 14.95 12.17
CA ASP A 190 -1.03 15.93 12.97
C ASP A 190 -0.12 15.25 14.01
N TYR A 191 1.13 15.01 13.61
CA TYR A 191 2.18 14.49 14.50
C TYR A 191 2.84 15.59 15.36
N TYR A 192 2.53 16.85 15.08
CA TYR A 192 3.34 18.01 15.45
C TYR A 192 2.81 18.74 16.67
N THR A 193 1.51 18.94 16.77
CA THR A 193 0.90 19.84 17.75
C THR A 193 0.32 19.11 18.95
N LEU A 194 0.24 19.81 20.07
CA LEU A 194 -0.39 19.40 21.32
C LEU A 194 -1.79 20.02 21.49
N ASN A 195 -2.43 20.42 20.41
CA ASN A 195 -3.73 21.07 20.43
C ASN A 195 -4.79 20.17 21.12
N PRO A 196 -5.32 20.57 22.28
CA PRO A 196 -6.22 19.71 23.06
C PRO A 196 -7.55 19.43 22.36
N LYS A 197 -7.94 20.27 21.39
CA LYS A 197 -9.15 20.08 20.58
C LYS A 197 -9.14 18.77 19.81
N TYR A 198 -7.96 18.29 19.38
CA TYR A 198 -7.82 17.15 18.46
C TYR A 198 -7.32 15.87 19.13
N ASN A 199 -6.81 15.91 20.35
CA ASN A 199 -6.21 14.75 21.03
C ASN A 199 -5.17 14.00 20.15
N ASN A 200 -4.30 14.75 19.50
CA ASN A 200 -3.34 14.20 18.53
C ASN A 200 -2.46 13.08 19.10
N GLU A 201 -2.03 13.22 20.36
CA GLU A 201 -1.12 12.23 20.98
C GLU A 201 -1.77 10.85 21.08
N SER A 202 -3.01 10.79 21.56
CA SER A 202 -3.73 9.51 21.68
C SER A 202 -3.97 8.87 20.31
N TYR A 203 -4.29 9.65 19.30
CA TYR A 203 -4.47 9.16 17.94
C TYR A 203 -3.16 8.62 17.34
N VAL A 204 -2.06 9.35 17.48
CA VAL A 204 -0.76 8.93 16.94
C VAL A 204 -0.29 7.64 17.61
N ILE A 205 -0.46 7.51 18.93
CA ILE A 205 -0.17 6.26 19.66
C ILE A 205 -1.04 5.12 19.13
N TYR A 206 -2.34 5.33 18.99
CA TYR A 206 -3.27 4.35 18.41
C TYR A 206 -2.82 3.93 17.00
N MET A 207 -2.52 4.86 16.14
CA MET A 207 -2.09 4.61 14.77
C MET A 207 -0.79 3.81 14.72
N PHE A 208 0.22 4.19 15.50
CA PHE A 208 1.50 3.45 15.51
C PHE A 208 1.35 2.04 16.09
N VAL A 209 0.59 1.86 17.17
CA VAL A 209 0.43 0.55 17.82
C VAL A 209 -0.46 -0.36 16.97
N VAL A 210 -1.67 0.06 16.66
CA VAL A 210 -2.69 -0.80 16.01
C VAL A 210 -2.45 -0.92 14.51
N HIS A 211 -1.93 0.11 13.85
CA HIS A 211 -1.84 0.18 12.39
C HIS A 211 -0.41 0.12 11.84
N PHE A 212 0.58 -0.09 12.69
CA PHE A 212 1.96 -0.31 12.26
C PHE A 212 2.62 -1.45 13.05
N ILE A 213 2.74 -1.35 14.36
CA ILE A 213 3.46 -2.33 15.18
C ILE A 213 2.77 -3.69 15.15
N ILE A 214 1.46 -3.77 15.38
CA ILE A 214 0.71 -5.03 15.36
C ILE A 214 0.75 -5.69 13.98
N PRO A 215 0.37 -5.02 12.86
CA PRO A 215 0.43 -5.63 11.53
C PRO A 215 1.83 -6.12 11.16
N VAL A 216 2.85 -5.31 11.40
CA VAL A 216 4.25 -5.66 11.09
C VAL A 216 4.71 -6.86 11.94
N THR A 217 4.35 -6.91 13.22
CA THR A 217 4.66 -8.04 14.10
C THR A 217 3.99 -9.34 13.61
N VAL A 218 2.72 -9.29 13.22
CA VAL A 218 2.01 -10.45 12.63
C VAL A 218 2.70 -10.91 11.36
N ILE A 219 3.10 -10.01 10.48
CA ILE A 219 3.81 -10.33 9.25
C ILE A 219 5.16 -11.01 9.55
N PHE A 220 5.98 -10.45 10.42
CA PHE A 220 7.27 -11.05 10.78
C PHE A 220 7.12 -12.42 11.44
N PHE A 221 6.15 -12.59 12.33
CA PHE A 221 5.87 -13.89 12.95
C PHE A 221 5.47 -14.94 11.92
N THR A 222 4.49 -14.61 11.06
CA THR A 222 3.99 -15.55 10.04
C THR A 222 5.06 -15.94 9.04
N TYR A 223 5.86 -14.98 8.55
CA TYR A 223 6.96 -15.29 7.62
C TYR A 223 8.15 -15.99 8.27
N GLY A 224 8.48 -15.66 9.51
CA GLY A 224 9.48 -16.40 10.26
C GLY A 224 9.12 -17.88 10.36
N ARG A 225 7.90 -18.20 10.73
CA ARG A 225 7.38 -19.57 10.78
C ARG A 225 7.35 -20.22 9.39
N LEU A 226 6.92 -19.47 8.37
CA LEU A 226 6.89 -19.96 6.99
C LEU A 226 8.27 -20.36 6.48
N VAL A 227 9.28 -19.52 6.67
CA VAL A 227 10.66 -19.81 6.26
C VAL A 227 11.21 -21.05 6.97
N CYS A 228 10.95 -21.18 8.27
CA CYS A 228 11.36 -22.38 9.03
C CYS A 228 10.70 -23.65 8.49
N THR A 229 9.39 -23.59 8.19
CA THR A 229 8.64 -24.75 7.67
C THR A 229 9.12 -25.14 6.27
N VAL A 230 9.32 -24.16 5.37
CA VAL A 230 9.83 -24.43 4.00
C VAL A 230 11.23 -25.05 4.04
N LYS A 231 12.11 -24.58 4.92
CA LYS A 231 13.45 -25.17 5.10
C LYS A 231 13.38 -26.59 5.63
N ALA A 232 12.51 -26.85 6.61
CA ALA A 232 12.32 -28.21 7.17
C ALA A 232 11.74 -29.17 6.12
N ALA A 233 10.75 -28.76 5.34
CA ALA A 233 10.16 -29.57 4.27
C ALA A 233 11.17 -29.87 3.15
N ALA A 234 12.00 -28.91 2.77
CA ALA A 234 13.07 -29.12 1.78
C ALA A 234 14.11 -30.14 2.25
N ALA A 235 14.44 -30.15 3.54
CA ALA A 235 15.33 -31.16 4.15
C ALA A 235 14.72 -32.57 4.19
N ALA A 236 13.38 -32.64 4.30
CA ALA A 236 12.65 -33.93 4.42
C ALA A 236 12.20 -34.53 3.07
N GLN A 237 12.31 -33.85 1.95
CA GLN A 237 11.91 -34.26 0.57
C GLN A 237 10.47 -34.84 0.47
N GLN A 238 9.52 -34.29 1.23
CA GLN A 238 8.19 -34.86 1.42
C GLN A 238 7.14 -34.55 0.34
N ASP A 239 7.36 -33.57 -0.55
CA ASP A 239 6.38 -33.14 -1.56
C ASP A 239 6.87 -33.31 -3.00
N SER A 240 5.93 -33.36 -3.97
CA SER A 240 6.29 -33.35 -5.39
C SER A 240 7.03 -32.04 -5.76
N ALA A 241 8.07 -32.16 -6.59
CA ALA A 241 8.91 -31.03 -6.98
C ALA A 241 8.12 -29.88 -7.64
N SER A 242 7.03 -30.18 -8.36
CA SER A 242 6.16 -29.20 -9.03
C SER A 242 5.32 -28.39 -8.03
N THR A 243 4.73 -29.04 -7.02
CA THR A 243 3.93 -28.39 -5.97
C THR A 243 4.80 -27.47 -5.11
N GLN A 244 5.98 -27.96 -4.69
CA GLN A 244 6.95 -27.16 -3.94
C GLN A 244 7.40 -25.93 -4.72
N LYS A 245 7.61 -26.04 -6.03
CA LYS A 245 8.00 -24.92 -6.88
C LYS A 245 6.93 -23.86 -6.93
N ALA A 246 5.65 -24.23 -7.15
CA ALA A 246 4.53 -23.30 -7.22
C ALA A 246 4.33 -22.56 -5.89
N GLU A 247 4.33 -23.24 -4.75
CA GLU A 247 4.21 -22.64 -3.42
C GLU A 247 5.38 -21.68 -3.11
N LYS A 248 6.58 -22.06 -3.51
CA LYS A 248 7.77 -21.22 -3.34
C LYS A 248 7.69 -19.91 -4.17
N GLU A 249 7.17 -19.99 -5.40
CA GLU A 249 6.99 -18.79 -6.25
C GLU A 249 5.98 -17.82 -5.65
N VAL A 250 4.83 -18.30 -5.17
CA VAL A 250 3.82 -17.46 -4.51
C VAL A 250 4.36 -16.84 -3.23
N THR A 251 5.04 -17.63 -2.40
CA THR A 251 5.67 -17.14 -1.16
C THR A 251 6.68 -16.04 -1.47
N ARG A 252 7.53 -16.24 -2.48
CA ARG A 252 8.51 -15.22 -2.91
C ARG A 252 7.82 -13.91 -3.34
N MET A 253 6.73 -14.01 -4.09
CA MET A 253 5.97 -12.85 -4.53
C MET A 253 5.45 -12.04 -3.33
N VAL A 254 4.82 -12.70 -2.37
CA VAL A 254 4.24 -12.03 -1.19
C VAL A 254 5.33 -11.45 -0.29
N VAL A 255 6.45 -12.14 -0.10
CA VAL A 255 7.62 -11.60 0.64
C VAL A 255 8.14 -10.32 -0.01
N LEU A 256 8.27 -10.28 -1.34
CA LEU A 256 8.71 -9.07 -2.04
C LEU A 256 7.72 -7.93 -1.94
N MET A 257 6.42 -8.21 -1.92
CA MET A 257 5.38 -7.20 -1.67
C MET A 257 5.51 -6.59 -0.27
N VAL A 258 5.77 -7.41 0.75
CA VAL A 258 5.99 -6.94 2.12
C VAL A 258 7.26 -6.11 2.21
N VAL A 259 8.36 -6.56 1.65
CA VAL A 259 9.64 -5.83 1.65
C VAL A 259 9.47 -4.48 0.93
N GLY A 260 8.81 -4.46 -0.22
CA GLY A 260 8.53 -3.24 -0.96
C GLY A 260 7.69 -2.24 -0.15
N PHE A 261 6.65 -2.72 0.53
CA PHE A 261 5.83 -1.89 1.41
C PHE A 261 6.66 -1.29 2.55
N LEU A 262 7.44 -2.10 3.25
CA LEU A 262 8.28 -1.62 4.37
C LEU A 262 9.35 -0.63 3.91
N VAL A 263 9.99 -0.88 2.77
CA VAL A 263 10.96 0.05 2.18
C VAL A 263 10.30 1.41 1.87
N ALA A 264 9.09 1.40 1.34
CA ALA A 264 8.38 2.62 0.98
C ALA A 264 7.88 3.41 2.21
N TRP A 265 7.36 2.73 3.24
CA TRP A 265 6.66 3.38 4.35
C TRP A 265 7.50 3.54 5.63
N THR A 266 8.52 2.72 5.86
CA THR A 266 9.34 2.82 7.07
C THR A 266 10.05 4.17 7.22
N PRO A 267 10.60 4.80 6.16
CA PRO A 267 11.16 6.14 6.28
C PRO A 267 10.16 7.17 6.78
N TYR A 268 8.94 7.17 6.23
CA TYR A 268 7.88 8.06 6.67
C TYR A 268 7.48 7.82 8.13
N ALA A 269 7.22 6.56 8.50
CA ALA A 269 6.88 6.18 9.87
C ALA A 269 7.99 6.56 10.86
N SER A 270 9.25 6.39 10.49
CA SER A 270 10.41 6.75 11.31
C SER A 270 10.51 8.26 11.55
N VAL A 271 10.33 9.07 10.51
CA VAL A 271 10.34 10.54 10.64
C VAL A 271 9.13 11.02 11.43
N ALA A 272 7.94 10.48 11.19
CA ALA A 272 6.74 10.79 11.95
C ALA A 272 6.89 10.46 13.44
N ALA A 273 7.47 9.31 13.77
CA ALA A 273 7.78 8.92 15.14
C ALA A 273 8.79 9.88 15.78
N TRP A 274 9.85 10.24 15.04
CA TRP A 274 10.83 11.19 15.53
C TRP A 274 10.19 12.55 15.87
N ILE A 275 9.35 13.08 14.98
CA ILE A 275 8.63 14.33 15.20
C ILE A 275 7.72 14.21 16.44
N PHE A 276 7.02 13.11 16.57
CA PHE A 276 6.13 12.85 17.69
C PHE A 276 6.87 12.85 19.04
N PHE A 277 8.05 12.24 19.10
CA PHE A 277 8.86 12.20 20.33
C PHE A 277 9.66 13.48 20.58
N ASN A 278 9.83 14.34 19.59
CA ASN A 278 10.57 15.60 19.67
C ASN A 278 9.67 16.81 19.37
N LYS A 279 8.57 16.91 20.08
CA LYS A 279 7.59 17.99 19.90
C LYS A 279 8.25 19.37 19.94
N GLY A 280 7.98 20.16 18.91
CA GLY A 280 8.50 21.52 18.78
C GLY A 280 9.94 21.61 18.29
N ALA A 281 10.62 20.50 17.98
CA ALA A 281 11.92 20.53 17.34
C ALA A 281 11.83 21.18 15.95
N ALA A 282 12.85 21.97 15.60
CA ALA A 282 12.98 22.52 14.26
C ALA A 282 13.59 21.48 13.32
N PHE A 283 13.02 21.35 12.11
CA PHE A 283 13.56 20.51 11.04
C PHE A 283 13.26 21.13 9.67
N THR A 284 14.00 20.71 8.66
CA THR A 284 13.81 21.22 7.29
C THR A 284 12.56 20.65 6.65
N ALA A 285 11.96 21.38 5.70
CA ALA A 285 10.81 20.91 4.95
C ALA A 285 11.09 19.60 4.22
N GLN A 286 12.30 19.40 3.71
CA GLN A 286 12.73 18.20 3.01
C GLN A 286 12.78 16.96 3.92
N PHE A 287 13.06 17.13 5.20
CA PHE A 287 13.14 16.02 6.15
C PHE A 287 11.86 15.20 6.23
N MET A 288 10.70 15.85 6.08
CA MET A 288 9.41 15.18 6.02
C MET A 288 8.91 14.98 4.58
N ALA A 289 9.21 15.92 3.67
CA ALA A 289 8.74 15.86 2.28
C ALA A 289 9.30 14.63 1.54
N ILE A 290 10.58 14.34 1.67
CA ILE A 290 11.22 13.21 0.99
C ILE A 290 10.56 11.88 1.37
N PRO A 291 10.45 11.48 2.64
CA PRO A 291 9.79 10.23 2.99
C PRO A 291 8.30 10.22 2.68
N ALA A 292 7.59 11.33 2.80
CA ALA A 292 6.18 11.45 2.46
C ALA A 292 5.92 11.16 0.97
N PHE A 293 6.68 11.78 0.07
CA PHE A 293 6.57 11.55 -1.36
C PHE A 293 7.08 10.17 -1.76
N PHE A 294 8.15 9.68 -1.16
CA PHE A 294 8.66 8.33 -1.42
C PHE A 294 7.63 7.25 -1.06
N SER A 295 6.91 7.40 0.05
CA SER A 295 5.85 6.46 0.45
C SER A 295 4.73 6.33 -0.60
N LYS A 296 4.46 7.39 -1.36
CA LYS A 296 3.46 7.38 -2.43
C LYS A 296 3.82 6.43 -3.59
N SER A 297 5.10 6.16 -3.81
CA SER A 297 5.56 5.17 -4.81
C SER A 297 5.07 3.75 -4.52
N SER A 298 4.66 3.45 -3.29
CA SER A 298 4.12 2.13 -2.90
C SER A 298 2.88 1.73 -3.71
N ALA A 299 2.11 2.68 -4.23
CA ALA A 299 0.97 2.41 -5.10
C ALA A 299 1.33 1.68 -6.41
N LEU A 300 2.61 1.71 -6.80
CA LEU A 300 3.14 1.02 -7.99
C LEU A 300 3.73 -0.36 -7.66
N PHE A 301 4.23 -0.58 -6.45
CA PHE A 301 5.06 -1.74 -6.13
C PHE A 301 4.31 -3.06 -6.25
N ASN A 302 3.13 -3.18 -5.66
CA ASN A 302 2.37 -4.43 -5.68
C ASN A 302 1.94 -4.86 -7.08
N PRO A 303 1.36 -3.99 -7.93
CA PRO A 303 1.04 -4.37 -9.30
C PRO A 303 2.27 -4.76 -10.13
N ILE A 304 3.41 -4.06 -9.96
CA ILE A 304 4.65 -4.38 -10.66
C ILE A 304 5.17 -5.75 -10.25
N ILE A 305 5.24 -6.03 -8.95
CA ILE A 305 5.70 -7.32 -8.43
C ILE A 305 4.77 -8.44 -8.92
N TYR A 306 3.47 -8.20 -8.93
CA TYR A 306 2.48 -9.17 -9.41
C TYR A 306 2.69 -9.49 -10.89
N VAL A 307 2.84 -8.49 -11.75
CA VAL A 307 3.11 -8.69 -13.19
C VAL A 307 4.42 -9.44 -13.41
N LEU A 308 5.47 -9.10 -12.68
CA LEU A 308 6.78 -9.72 -12.88
C LEU A 308 6.84 -11.18 -12.40
N LEU A 309 6.17 -11.51 -11.31
CA LEU A 309 6.31 -12.81 -10.65
C LEU A 309 5.14 -13.78 -10.89
N ASN A 310 3.99 -13.29 -11.31
CA ASN A 310 2.85 -14.14 -11.65
C ASN A 310 2.77 -14.33 -13.18
N LYS A 311 3.27 -15.46 -13.65
CA LYS A 311 3.30 -15.79 -15.10
C LYS A 311 1.90 -15.82 -15.72
N GLN A 312 0.92 -16.41 -15.02
CA GLN A 312 -0.45 -16.51 -15.52
C GLN A 312 -1.07 -15.12 -15.70
N PHE A 313 -0.89 -14.23 -14.73
CA PHE A 313 -1.36 -12.84 -14.84
C PHE A 313 -0.66 -12.10 -15.98
N ARG A 314 0.67 -12.22 -16.06
CA ARG A 314 1.47 -11.56 -17.12
C ARG A 314 1.02 -12.01 -18.52
N ASN A 315 0.80 -13.31 -18.73
CA ASN A 315 0.33 -13.83 -20.01
C ASN A 315 -1.07 -13.29 -20.36
N CYS A 316 -1.99 -13.25 -19.41
CA CYS A 316 -3.31 -12.64 -19.60
C CYS A 316 -3.21 -11.16 -19.94
N MET A 317 -2.33 -10.42 -19.27
CA MET A 317 -2.10 -9.00 -19.53
C MET A 317 -1.55 -8.77 -20.93
N LEU A 318 -0.54 -9.54 -21.34
CA LEU A 318 0.03 -9.44 -22.69
C LEU A 318 -1.01 -9.78 -23.75
N THR A 319 -1.80 -10.82 -23.56
CA THR A 319 -2.92 -11.19 -24.45
C THR A 319 -3.94 -10.05 -24.57
N THR A 320 -4.25 -9.37 -23.48
CA THR A 320 -5.16 -8.21 -23.49
C THR A 320 -4.55 -7.03 -24.24
N LEU A 321 -3.27 -6.69 -23.97
CA LEU A 321 -2.59 -5.56 -24.58
C LEU A 321 -2.36 -5.74 -26.09
N PHE A 322 -2.08 -6.97 -26.52
CA PHE A 322 -1.81 -7.30 -27.92
C PHE A 322 -3.01 -7.95 -28.65
N CYS A 323 -4.22 -7.60 -28.23
CA CYS A 323 -5.49 -7.98 -28.91
C CYS A 323 -5.60 -9.49 -29.21
N GLY A 324 -5.28 -10.33 -28.25
CA GLY A 324 -5.42 -11.79 -28.33
C GLY A 324 -4.14 -12.53 -28.74
N LYS A 325 -3.03 -11.83 -29.01
CA LYS A 325 -1.72 -12.46 -29.29
C LYS A 325 -0.80 -12.32 -28.08
N ASN A 326 -0.17 -13.42 -27.67
CA ASN A 326 0.89 -13.37 -26.66
C ASN A 326 2.26 -13.34 -27.37
N PRO A 327 2.98 -12.21 -27.37
CA PRO A 327 4.27 -12.09 -28.08
C PRO A 327 5.40 -12.91 -27.44
N MET A 328 5.21 -13.40 -26.21
CA MET A 328 6.21 -14.24 -25.52
C MET A 328 5.98 -15.75 -25.71
N GLY A 329 4.99 -16.15 -26.54
CA GLY A 329 4.58 -17.54 -26.73
C GLY A 329 3.76 -18.07 -25.54
N ASP A 330 2.84 -18.95 -25.84
CA ASP A 330 2.16 -19.72 -24.80
C ASP A 330 3.13 -20.80 -24.31
N ASP A 331 3.84 -20.54 -23.20
CA ASP A 331 4.47 -21.61 -22.43
C ASP A 331 3.32 -22.46 -21.82
N GLU A 332 2.75 -23.33 -22.66
CA GLU A 332 1.91 -24.43 -22.22
C GLU A 332 2.75 -25.42 -21.42
N SER A 333 2.94 -25.17 -20.16
CA SER A 333 3.34 -26.23 -19.23
C SER A 333 2.87 -25.94 -17.83
N SER A 334 1.60 -26.15 -17.63
CA SER A 334 0.99 -26.75 -16.43
C SER A 334 -0.53 -26.81 -16.58
N THR A 335 -1.00 -27.60 -17.53
CA THR A 335 -2.30 -28.24 -17.40
C THR A 335 -2.20 -29.19 -16.20
N VAL A 336 -2.77 -28.75 -15.08
CA VAL A 336 -3.26 -29.72 -14.10
C VAL A 336 -4.34 -30.50 -14.83
N SER A 337 -4.00 -31.69 -15.31
CA SER A 337 -4.94 -32.65 -15.79
C SER A 337 -5.91 -32.97 -14.65
N THR A 338 -7.12 -32.43 -14.72
CA THR A 338 -8.26 -33.05 -14.08
C THR A 338 -8.39 -34.42 -14.69
N SER A 339 -7.88 -35.44 -14.01
CA SER A 339 -8.19 -36.82 -14.32
C SER A 339 -9.69 -37.00 -14.20
N LYS A 340 -10.36 -37.02 -15.35
CA LYS A 340 -11.69 -37.64 -15.47
C LYS A 340 -11.48 -39.10 -15.17
N THR A 341 -11.90 -39.53 -14.00
CA THR A 341 -12.11 -40.95 -13.70
C THR A 341 -13.24 -41.41 -14.58
N GLU A 342 -12.92 -42.03 -15.72
CA GLU A 342 -13.89 -42.83 -16.48
C GLU A 342 -14.25 -44.03 -15.64
N VAL A 343 -15.47 -44.04 -15.16
CA VAL A 343 -16.08 -45.22 -14.55
C VAL A 343 -16.37 -46.20 -15.68
N SER A 344 -15.51 -47.19 -15.82
CA SER A 344 -15.78 -48.35 -16.67
C SER A 344 -16.97 -49.12 -16.08
N SER A 345 -18.11 -49.05 -16.75
CA SER A 345 -19.24 -49.94 -16.49
C SER A 345 -18.89 -51.37 -16.99
N VAL A 346 -18.64 -52.26 -16.05
CA VAL A 346 -18.59 -53.68 -16.32
C VAL A 346 -20.00 -54.20 -16.23
N SER A 347 -20.56 -54.69 -17.37
CA SER A 347 -21.81 -55.41 -17.41
C SER A 347 -21.56 -56.86 -16.95
N PRO A 348 -22.42 -57.47 -16.10
CA PRO A 348 -22.33 -58.89 -15.76
C PRO A 348 -22.92 -59.71 -16.89
N ALA A 349 -22.22 -60.81 -17.21
CA ALA A 349 -22.73 -61.96 -17.98
C ALA A 349 -23.43 -62.93 -17.04
#